data_9ce85d89302b75d741739b6d51c629d3
#
_entry.id   9ce85d89302b75d741739b6d51c629d3
#
_cell.length_a   1.000
_cell.length_b   1.000
_cell.length_c   1.000
_cell.angle_alpha   90.00
_cell.angle_beta   90.00
_cell.angle_gamma   90.00
#
_symmetry.space_group_name_H-M   'P 1'
#
loop_
_entity.id
_entity.type
_entity.pdbx_description
1 polymer ?
#
loop_
_entity_poly.entity_id
_entity_poly.type
_entity_poly.pdbx_seq_one_letter_code
_entity_poly.pdbx_strand_id
1 'polypeptide(L)'
;MTHFTRNLRLGLLAAACPTLAAAQTTTLTTDRVLDGRGAALTNTTIVIEGSRIVRLGGAPTETVYDLTGFTVLPGGIDTHSHINWHFDPDGKTHHLSRDEESDAEAVMYAAENAYATLMSGITTVQSLGARIDKPLRDAIARGTVPGPSVLTSLGSIGQNTGSPNEIRNAVRRFAANGADVIKIFASASIRVGGTPTLSQEQLNAACGQAREHGLRTAVHAHGPESAQRSVLAGCTVIEHGALLDDATLDLMAEHGTFYDPHIGLIFNNYFDNRDRYIGIGNYTEDGFAQMEAAVPTALAVFKNALTKPTLRIVFGTDAVAGAHGRNFEELIYRVQQGGQDPMAAIVSATSTAALSIDLHESIGAVAEGMQADLIAVDGDPTTDITALRRVVFVMKAGVIYKSPPR
;
A
#
# COMPACT_ATOMS: atom_id res chain seq x y z
N MET A 1 -76.23 2.60 34.46
CA MET A 1 -75.20 2.88 35.50
C MET A 1 -74.34 1.62 35.66
N THR A 2 -73.17 1.58 34.99
CA THR A 2 -72.16 0.56 35.22
C THR A 2 -70.77 1.20 35.03
N HIS A 3 -70.09 1.38 36.13
CA HIS A 3 -68.75 1.95 36.17
C HIS A 3 -67.72 0.91 35.72
N PHE A 4 -66.87 1.24 34.70
CA PHE A 4 -65.73 0.50 34.29
C PHE A 4 -64.48 1.16 34.89
N THR A 5 -63.88 0.55 35.89
CA THR A 5 -62.60 0.95 36.47
C THR A 5 -61.45 0.38 35.63
N ARG A 6 -60.64 1.25 35.04
CA ARG A 6 -59.46 0.95 34.20
C ARG A 6 -58.21 0.91 35.06
N ASN A 7 -57.71 -0.27 35.39
CA ASN A 7 -56.45 -0.45 36.10
C ASN A 7 -55.26 -0.14 35.15
N LEU A 8 -54.53 0.94 35.43
CA LEU A 8 -53.25 1.29 34.79
C LEU A 8 -52.16 0.46 35.48
N ARG A 9 -51.59 -0.52 34.73
CA ARG A 9 -50.35 -1.19 35.16
C ARG A 9 -49.17 -0.38 34.61
N LEU A 10 -48.42 0.28 35.53
CA LEU A 10 -47.10 0.84 35.21
C LEU A 10 -46.09 -0.31 35.01
N GLY A 11 -45.68 -0.53 33.77
CA GLY A 11 -44.57 -1.41 33.49
C GLY A 11 -43.25 -0.64 33.73
N LEU A 12 -42.44 -1.10 34.70
CA LEU A 12 -41.06 -0.65 34.84
C LEU A 12 -40.28 -1.17 33.61
N LEU A 13 -39.90 -0.26 32.69
CA LEU A 13 -38.84 -0.53 31.74
C LEU A 13 -37.50 -0.46 32.46
N ALA A 14 -36.90 -1.62 32.73
CA ALA A 14 -35.49 -1.69 33.10
C ALA A 14 -34.65 -1.28 31.89
N ALA A 15 -34.04 -0.11 31.95
CA ALA A 15 -33.02 0.29 30.99
C ALA A 15 -31.81 -0.61 31.20
N ALA A 16 -31.60 -1.55 30.25
CA ALA A 16 -30.37 -2.29 30.15
C ALA A 16 -29.27 -1.31 29.71
N CYS A 17 -28.43 -0.88 30.66
CA CYS A 17 -27.18 -0.21 30.33
C CYS A 17 -26.36 -1.21 29.48
N PRO A 18 -25.89 -0.84 28.26
CA PRO A 18 -24.94 -1.67 27.57
C PRO A 18 -23.67 -1.72 28.41
N THR A 19 -23.34 -2.90 28.94
CA THR A 19 -22.02 -3.16 29.49
C THR A 19 -21.01 -2.93 28.34
N LEU A 20 -20.22 -1.85 28.40
CA LEU A 20 -19.02 -1.67 27.62
C LEU A 20 -18.16 -2.92 27.89
N ALA A 21 -18.08 -3.83 26.93
CA ALA A 21 -17.12 -4.91 26.99
C ALA A 21 -15.75 -4.24 27.14
N ALA A 22 -15.03 -4.53 28.21
CA ALA A 22 -13.67 -4.02 28.39
C ALA A 22 -12.85 -4.42 27.16
N ALA A 23 -12.20 -3.46 26.53
CA ALA A 23 -11.33 -3.74 25.39
C ALA A 23 -10.27 -4.75 25.86
N GLN A 24 -10.11 -5.84 25.12
CA GLN A 24 -9.12 -6.86 25.45
C GLN A 24 -7.75 -6.22 25.40
N THR A 25 -7.00 -6.31 26.50
CA THR A 25 -5.63 -5.82 26.59
C THR A 25 -4.66 -6.94 26.24
N THR A 26 -3.76 -6.67 25.32
CA THR A 26 -2.72 -7.60 24.86
C THR A 26 -1.35 -6.95 25.05
N THR A 27 -0.37 -7.71 25.53
CA THR A 27 1.02 -7.27 25.61
C THR A 27 1.88 -8.10 24.67
N LEU A 28 2.73 -7.43 23.86
CA LEU A 28 3.83 -8.06 23.15
C LEU A 28 5.12 -7.77 23.92
N THR A 29 5.94 -8.78 24.19
CA THR A 29 7.28 -8.65 24.77
C THR A 29 8.31 -8.97 23.70
N THR A 30 9.36 -8.17 23.58
CA THR A 30 10.41 -8.36 22.56
C THR A 30 11.72 -7.73 22.99
N ASP A 31 12.82 -8.28 22.49
CA ASP A 31 14.16 -7.72 22.68
C ASP A 31 14.43 -6.50 21.81
N ARG A 32 13.75 -6.40 20.66
CA ARG A 32 14.02 -5.37 19.67
C ARG A 32 12.76 -4.87 18.97
N VAL A 33 12.61 -3.56 18.93
CA VAL A 33 11.56 -2.88 18.17
C VAL A 33 12.22 -1.85 17.24
N LEU A 34 11.89 -1.88 15.96
CA LEU A 34 12.14 -0.77 15.04
C LEU A 34 10.87 0.09 15.01
N ASP A 35 11.00 1.36 15.37
CA ASP A 35 9.82 2.23 15.57
C ASP A 35 9.13 2.68 14.26
N GLY A 36 9.76 2.38 13.10
CA GLY A 36 9.29 2.82 11.78
C GLY A 36 9.66 4.27 11.43
N ARG A 37 10.34 4.98 12.33
CA ARG A 37 10.81 6.37 12.17
C ARG A 37 12.32 6.48 12.20
N GLY A 38 13.04 5.36 12.25
CA GLY A 38 14.50 5.29 12.23
C GLY A 38 15.15 4.99 13.58
N ALA A 39 14.39 4.84 14.66
CA ALA A 39 14.93 4.43 15.95
C ALA A 39 14.73 2.93 16.22
N ALA A 40 15.63 2.37 17.02
CA ALA A 40 15.53 1.00 17.55
C ALA A 40 15.43 1.06 19.08
N LEU A 41 14.40 0.39 19.63
CA LEU A 41 14.17 0.21 21.05
C LEU A 41 14.57 -1.21 21.44
N THR A 42 15.07 -1.39 22.67
CA THR A 42 15.49 -2.70 23.18
C THR A 42 14.72 -3.07 24.44
N ASN A 43 14.48 -4.39 24.64
CA ASN A 43 13.83 -4.94 25.83
C ASN A 43 12.54 -4.19 26.18
N THR A 44 11.62 -4.11 25.23
CA THR A 44 10.42 -3.29 25.33
C THR A 44 9.15 -4.15 25.34
N THR A 45 8.16 -3.73 26.12
CA THR A 45 6.79 -4.25 26.03
C THR A 45 5.94 -3.28 25.21
N ILE A 46 5.02 -3.83 24.41
CA ILE A 46 4.03 -3.05 23.65
C ILE A 46 2.66 -3.44 24.20
N VAL A 47 1.98 -2.54 24.85
CA VAL A 47 0.63 -2.77 25.41
C VAL A 47 -0.41 -2.22 24.46
N ILE A 48 -1.37 -3.07 24.12
CA ILE A 48 -2.40 -2.82 23.12
C ILE A 48 -3.76 -2.98 23.78
N GLU A 49 -4.63 -1.99 23.60
CA GLU A 49 -6.04 -2.04 24.00
C GLU A 49 -6.92 -1.88 22.76
N GLY A 50 -7.70 -2.93 22.47
CA GLY A 50 -8.48 -2.97 21.25
C GLY A 50 -7.58 -2.88 20.00
N SER A 51 -7.69 -1.81 19.23
CA SER A 51 -6.89 -1.60 18.01
C SER A 51 -5.69 -0.66 18.19
N ARG A 52 -5.40 -0.17 19.40
CA ARG A 52 -4.40 0.90 19.62
C ARG A 52 -3.28 0.46 20.53
N ILE A 53 -2.08 0.94 20.24
CA ILE A 53 -0.94 0.91 21.16
C ILE A 53 -1.18 1.98 22.22
N VAL A 54 -1.32 1.57 23.47
CA VAL A 54 -1.61 2.49 24.58
C VAL A 54 -0.40 2.79 25.43
N ARG A 55 0.64 1.94 25.39
CA ARG A 55 1.86 2.15 26.16
C ARG A 55 3.03 1.36 25.59
N LEU A 56 4.21 1.96 25.65
CA LEU A 56 5.49 1.31 25.41
C LEU A 56 6.26 1.18 26.74
N GLY A 57 6.79 -0.02 27.02
CA GLY A 57 7.49 -0.35 28.24
C GLY A 57 6.56 -0.67 29.44
N GLY A 58 7.18 -0.92 30.60
CA GLY A 58 6.50 -1.26 31.86
C GLY A 58 6.11 -2.74 32.01
N ALA A 59 5.35 -3.07 33.04
CA ALA A 59 4.93 -4.44 33.34
C ALA A 59 3.94 -4.96 32.28
N PRO A 60 4.04 -6.26 31.88
CA PRO A 60 3.07 -6.86 30.99
C PRO A 60 1.68 -6.99 31.64
N THR A 61 0.64 -7.12 30.83
CA THR A 61 -0.74 -7.39 31.22
C THR A 61 -1.02 -8.90 31.31
N GLU A 62 -2.28 -9.29 31.52
CA GLU A 62 -2.63 -10.72 31.66
C GLU A 62 -2.42 -11.54 30.37
N THR A 63 -2.69 -10.95 29.20
CA THR A 63 -2.48 -11.64 27.91
C THR A 63 -1.16 -11.20 27.32
N VAL A 64 -0.18 -12.13 27.28
CA VAL A 64 1.17 -11.87 26.80
C VAL A 64 1.48 -12.75 25.60
N TYR A 65 2.01 -12.14 24.53
CA TYR A 65 2.66 -12.81 23.42
C TYR A 65 4.16 -12.53 23.50
N ASP A 66 4.92 -13.60 23.70
CA ASP A 66 6.37 -13.54 23.78
C ASP A 66 6.97 -13.59 22.37
N LEU A 67 7.57 -12.48 21.95
CA LEU A 67 8.28 -12.31 20.69
C LEU A 67 9.80 -12.12 20.94
N THR A 68 10.31 -12.56 22.10
CA THR A 68 11.74 -12.57 22.41
C THR A 68 12.51 -13.33 21.31
N GLY A 69 13.63 -12.79 20.85
CA GLY A 69 14.42 -13.34 19.74
C GLY A 69 13.97 -12.86 18.34
N PHE A 70 12.83 -12.16 18.25
CA PHE A 70 12.36 -11.58 17.01
C PHE A 70 12.47 -10.04 17.02
N THR A 71 12.57 -9.44 15.84
CA THR A 71 12.48 -7.99 15.69
C THR A 71 11.07 -7.58 15.33
N VAL A 72 10.45 -6.76 16.18
CA VAL A 72 9.12 -6.17 15.96
C VAL A 72 9.27 -4.85 15.21
N LEU A 73 8.37 -4.60 14.25
CA LEU A 73 8.32 -3.34 13.50
C LEU A 73 6.86 -3.07 13.08
N PRO A 74 6.54 -1.84 12.61
CA PRO A 74 5.22 -1.58 12.04
C PRO A 74 4.95 -2.50 10.87
N GLY A 75 3.71 -2.87 10.63
CA GLY A 75 3.30 -3.54 9.42
C GLY A 75 3.66 -2.70 8.19
N GLY A 76 4.10 -3.37 7.12
CA GLY A 76 4.47 -2.71 5.87
C GLY A 76 3.27 -2.02 5.21
N ILE A 77 3.53 -0.90 4.56
CA ILE A 77 2.55 -0.12 3.80
C ILE A 77 3.04 -0.09 2.35
N ASP A 78 2.32 -0.76 1.47
CA ASP A 78 2.60 -0.77 0.02
C ASP A 78 1.73 0.28 -0.68
N THR A 79 2.37 1.35 -1.17
CA THR A 79 1.68 2.52 -1.74
C THR A 79 1.28 2.34 -3.21
N HIS A 80 1.64 1.20 -3.83
CA HIS A 80 1.28 0.87 -5.21
C HIS A 80 1.15 -0.64 -5.42
N SER A 81 -0.07 -1.13 -5.50
CA SER A 81 -0.39 -2.52 -5.81
C SER A 81 -1.58 -2.59 -6.77
N HIS A 82 -1.77 -3.74 -7.41
CA HIS A 82 -2.94 -4.08 -8.22
C HIS A 82 -3.57 -5.36 -7.68
N ILE A 83 -4.26 -5.27 -6.54
CA ILE A 83 -4.68 -6.42 -5.74
C ILE A 83 -5.61 -7.38 -6.49
N ASN A 84 -6.29 -6.90 -7.54
CA ASN A 84 -7.16 -7.68 -8.38
C ASN A 84 -6.45 -8.45 -9.50
N TRP A 85 -5.16 -8.15 -9.78
CA TRP A 85 -4.42 -8.86 -10.83
C TRP A 85 -4.01 -10.25 -10.36
N HIS A 86 -4.36 -11.26 -11.13
CA HIS A 86 -4.12 -12.67 -10.82
C HIS A 86 -3.80 -13.46 -12.10
N PHE A 87 -3.40 -14.70 -11.92
CA PHE A 87 -3.35 -15.66 -13.01
C PHE A 87 -4.67 -16.43 -13.07
N ASP A 88 -5.21 -16.58 -14.27
CA ASP A 88 -6.43 -17.34 -14.53
C ASP A 88 -6.22 -18.86 -14.34
N PRO A 89 -7.27 -19.70 -14.47
CA PRO A 89 -7.15 -21.16 -14.37
C PRO A 89 -6.18 -21.78 -15.36
N ASP A 90 -5.94 -21.14 -16.53
CA ASP A 90 -4.96 -21.58 -17.52
C ASP A 90 -3.54 -21.16 -17.19
N GLY A 91 -3.36 -20.46 -16.07
CA GLY A 91 -2.08 -19.96 -15.60
C GLY A 91 -1.55 -18.73 -16.36
N LYS A 92 -2.39 -18.04 -17.11
CA LYS A 92 -2.07 -16.79 -17.81
C LYS A 92 -2.53 -15.59 -17.01
N THR A 93 -1.89 -14.43 -17.21
CA THR A 93 -2.36 -13.21 -16.56
C THR A 93 -3.76 -12.86 -17.03
N HIS A 94 -4.66 -12.59 -16.08
CA HIS A 94 -6.01 -12.13 -16.40
C HIS A 94 -5.96 -10.79 -17.15
N HIS A 95 -6.78 -10.66 -18.19
CA HIS A 95 -6.91 -9.45 -18.97
C HIS A 95 -8.32 -9.33 -19.59
N LEU A 96 -8.97 -8.18 -19.38
CA LEU A 96 -10.36 -7.92 -19.80
C LEU A 96 -10.65 -8.18 -21.29
N SER A 97 -9.64 -8.08 -22.16
CA SER A 97 -9.81 -8.36 -23.60
C SER A 97 -9.78 -9.85 -23.94
N ARG A 98 -9.44 -10.72 -22.98
CA ARG A 98 -9.24 -12.14 -23.17
C ARG A 98 -10.27 -12.97 -22.39
N ASP A 99 -10.59 -12.55 -21.18
CA ASP A 99 -11.26 -13.37 -20.20
C ASP A 99 -12.67 -12.85 -19.87
N GLU A 100 -13.65 -13.74 -19.86
CA GLU A 100 -15.02 -13.47 -19.38
C GLU A 100 -15.11 -13.80 -17.89
N GLU A 101 -14.54 -12.94 -17.05
CA GLU A 101 -14.59 -13.10 -15.61
C GLU A 101 -15.70 -12.25 -15.00
N SER A 102 -16.46 -12.84 -14.10
CA SER A 102 -17.46 -12.08 -13.31
C SER A 102 -16.78 -11.26 -12.20
N ASP A 103 -17.43 -10.14 -11.79
CA ASP A 103 -16.97 -9.38 -10.65
C ASP A 103 -16.84 -10.21 -9.36
N ALA A 104 -17.68 -11.22 -9.19
CA ALA A 104 -17.65 -12.10 -8.03
C ALA A 104 -16.36 -12.95 -8.02
N GLU A 105 -15.96 -13.50 -9.17
CA GLU A 105 -14.71 -14.26 -9.33
C GLU A 105 -13.52 -13.34 -9.13
N ALA A 106 -13.49 -12.17 -9.76
CA ALA A 106 -12.43 -11.18 -9.59
C ALA A 106 -12.21 -10.78 -8.12
N VAL A 107 -13.29 -10.58 -7.35
CA VAL A 107 -13.22 -10.30 -5.91
C VAL A 107 -12.64 -11.47 -5.11
N MET A 108 -12.92 -12.72 -5.51
CA MET A 108 -12.35 -13.90 -4.82
C MET A 108 -10.84 -13.99 -5.04
N TYR A 109 -10.35 -13.82 -6.28
CA TYR A 109 -8.91 -13.74 -6.56
C TYR A 109 -8.25 -12.58 -5.82
N ALA A 110 -8.89 -11.41 -5.79
CA ALA A 110 -8.39 -10.27 -5.03
C ALA A 110 -8.35 -10.54 -3.51
N ALA A 111 -9.28 -11.33 -2.97
CA ALA A 111 -9.24 -11.75 -1.56
C ALA A 111 -8.09 -12.73 -1.26
N GLU A 112 -7.79 -13.66 -2.17
CA GLU A 112 -6.60 -14.53 -2.06
C GLU A 112 -5.31 -13.72 -2.07
N ASN A 113 -5.18 -12.76 -2.99
CA ASN A 113 -4.05 -11.85 -3.05
C ASN A 113 -3.92 -10.99 -1.79
N ALA A 114 -5.05 -10.49 -1.27
CA ALA A 114 -5.09 -9.71 -0.03
C ALA A 114 -4.63 -10.55 1.17
N TYR A 115 -5.07 -11.81 1.26
CA TYR A 115 -4.62 -12.72 2.31
C TYR A 115 -3.11 -12.98 2.23
N ALA A 116 -2.59 -13.32 1.04
CA ALA A 116 -1.16 -13.54 0.83
C ALA A 116 -0.32 -12.31 1.19
N THR A 117 -0.79 -11.12 0.81
CA THR A 117 -0.16 -9.83 1.10
C THR A 117 -0.14 -9.55 2.60
N LEU A 118 -1.26 -9.76 3.33
CA LEU A 118 -1.30 -9.60 4.79
C LEU A 118 -0.34 -10.58 5.48
N MET A 119 -0.34 -11.85 5.08
CA MET A 119 0.49 -12.89 5.70
C MET A 119 1.99 -12.70 5.45
N SER A 120 2.36 -11.91 4.44
CA SER A 120 3.74 -11.47 4.20
C SER A 120 4.18 -10.27 5.06
N GLY A 121 3.26 -9.67 5.84
CA GLY A 121 3.57 -8.57 6.75
C GLY A 121 3.17 -7.19 6.24
N ILE A 122 2.47 -7.09 5.12
CA ILE A 122 1.90 -5.83 4.62
C ILE A 122 0.52 -5.65 5.24
N THR A 123 0.35 -4.63 6.08
CA THR A 123 -0.92 -4.37 6.80
C THR A 123 -1.78 -3.31 6.12
N THR A 124 -1.22 -2.54 5.20
CA THR A 124 -1.94 -1.54 4.39
C THR A 124 -1.43 -1.57 2.95
N VAL A 125 -2.36 -1.52 1.98
CA VAL A 125 -2.04 -1.39 0.55
C VAL A 125 -2.84 -0.26 -0.08
N GLN A 126 -2.26 0.43 -1.04
CA GLN A 126 -2.96 1.29 -1.98
C GLN A 126 -3.09 0.55 -3.32
N SER A 127 -4.29 0.02 -3.62
CA SER A 127 -4.59 -0.64 -4.88
C SER A 127 -4.97 0.41 -5.93
N LEU A 128 -4.12 0.57 -6.93
CA LEU A 128 -4.30 1.54 -8.02
C LEU A 128 -5.03 0.89 -9.19
N GLY A 129 -6.18 0.33 -8.91
CA GLY A 129 -6.81 -0.64 -9.78
C GLY A 129 -8.28 -0.40 -10.08
N ALA A 130 -9.09 -1.38 -9.76
CA ALA A 130 -10.40 -1.61 -10.31
C ALA A 130 -11.56 -1.25 -9.37
N ARG A 131 -12.75 -1.11 -9.94
CA ARG A 131 -14.00 -0.92 -9.19
C ARG A 131 -14.30 -2.05 -8.20
N ILE A 132 -13.81 -3.26 -8.46
CA ILE A 132 -14.01 -4.43 -7.58
C ILE A 132 -13.18 -4.34 -6.29
N ASP A 133 -12.21 -3.46 -6.20
CA ASP A 133 -11.44 -3.23 -4.96
C ASP A 133 -12.35 -2.72 -3.83
N LYS A 134 -13.42 -1.95 -4.17
CA LYS A 134 -14.32 -1.38 -3.18
C LYS A 134 -15.06 -2.45 -2.33
N PRO A 135 -15.76 -3.43 -2.89
CA PRO A 135 -16.39 -4.47 -2.08
C PRO A 135 -15.38 -5.28 -1.27
N LEU A 136 -14.17 -5.53 -1.78
CA LEU A 136 -13.10 -6.17 -1.02
C LEU A 136 -12.65 -5.29 0.15
N ARG A 137 -12.32 -4.01 -0.09
CA ARG A 137 -11.98 -3.03 0.95
C ARG A 137 -13.01 -3.00 2.06
N ASP A 138 -14.27 -2.87 1.69
CA ASP A 138 -15.38 -2.76 2.63
C ASP A 138 -15.58 -4.07 3.43
N ALA A 139 -15.34 -5.25 2.84
CA ALA A 139 -15.38 -6.55 3.51
C ALA A 139 -14.22 -6.72 4.51
N ILE A 140 -13.01 -6.33 4.13
CA ILE A 140 -11.83 -6.34 5.01
C ILE A 140 -12.02 -5.35 6.17
N ALA A 141 -12.55 -4.16 5.91
CA ALA A 141 -12.80 -3.14 6.93
C ALA A 141 -13.82 -3.60 7.99
N ARG A 142 -14.80 -4.43 7.58
CA ARG A 142 -15.76 -5.06 8.52
C ARG A 142 -15.21 -6.28 9.24
N GLY A 143 -13.99 -6.73 8.93
CA GLY A 143 -13.38 -7.93 9.51
C GLY A 143 -13.98 -9.26 9.00
N THR A 144 -14.74 -9.25 7.90
CA THR A 144 -15.36 -10.47 7.33
C THR A 144 -14.42 -11.22 6.39
N VAL A 145 -13.41 -10.54 5.84
CA VAL A 145 -12.35 -11.12 5.00
C VAL A 145 -11.00 -10.70 5.58
N PRO A 146 -10.05 -11.63 5.81
CA PRO A 146 -8.70 -11.26 6.22
C PRO A 146 -7.95 -10.60 5.05
N GLY A 147 -7.25 -9.51 5.34
CA GLY A 147 -6.47 -8.76 4.34
C GLY A 147 -5.88 -7.48 4.94
N PRO A 148 -4.96 -6.80 4.25
CA PRO A 148 -4.48 -5.48 4.63
C PRO A 148 -5.60 -4.46 4.57
N SER A 149 -5.44 -3.32 5.22
CA SER A 149 -6.29 -2.15 4.95
C SER A 149 -6.09 -1.73 3.49
N VAL A 150 -7.18 -1.59 2.74
CA VAL A 150 -7.12 -1.28 1.30
C VAL A 150 -7.54 0.16 1.07
N LEU A 151 -6.71 0.94 0.38
CA LEU A 151 -7.07 2.20 -0.26
C LEU A 151 -7.20 1.91 -1.76
N THR A 152 -8.15 2.55 -2.46
CA THR A 152 -8.34 2.25 -3.89
C THR A 152 -8.63 3.49 -4.72
N SER A 153 -8.17 3.48 -5.98
CA SER A 153 -8.48 4.49 -6.99
C SER A 153 -9.79 4.24 -7.73
N LEU A 154 -10.37 3.04 -7.63
CA LEU A 154 -11.57 2.58 -8.34
C LEU A 154 -11.49 2.62 -9.87
N GLY A 155 -10.41 3.14 -10.42
CA GLY A 155 -10.17 3.32 -11.83
C GLY A 155 -9.01 4.28 -12.07
N SER A 156 -8.84 4.71 -13.31
CA SER A 156 -7.70 5.54 -13.69
C SER A 156 -8.06 6.61 -14.71
N ILE A 157 -7.22 7.63 -14.80
CA ILE A 157 -7.21 8.68 -15.82
C ILE A 157 -6.02 8.44 -16.75
N GLY A 158 -6.24 8.54 -18.05
CA GLY A 158 -5.20 8.39 -19.07
C GLY A 158 -5.57 9.16 -20.33
N GLN A 159 -4.77 8.96 -21.40
CA GLN A 159 -4.94 9.67 -22.68
C GLN A 159 -6.36 9.57 -23.27
N ASN A 160 -7.04 8.44 -23.05
CA ASN A 160 -8.38 8.19 -23.57
C ASN A 160 -9.50 8.79 -22.70
N THR A 161 -9.17 9.42 -21.58
CA THR A 161 -10.17 10.09 -20.72
C THR A 161 -10.73 11.34 -21.38
N GLY A 162 -9.94 11.98 -22.27
CA GLY A 162 -10.37 13.08 -23.12
C GLY A 162 -9.85 14.45 -22.70
N SER A 163 -10.68 15.48 -22.88
CA SER A 163 -10.34 16.88 -22.60
C SER A 163 -10.15 17.14 -21.09
N PRO A 164 -9.52 18.28 -20.71
CA PRO A 164 -9.40 18.67 -19.30
C PRO A 164 -10.73 18.69 -18.53
N ASN A 165 -11.85 19.04 -19.19
CA ASN A 165 -13.17 19.02 -18.57
C ASN A 165 -13.70 17.59 -18.33
N GLU A 166 -13.47 16.69 -19.27
CA GLU A 166 -13.81 15.26 -19.11
C GLU A 166 -12.98 14.62 -18.00
N ILE A 167 -11.71 14.99 -17.88
CA ILE A 167 -10.82 14.57 -16.78
C ILE A 167 -11.35 15.06 -15.43
N ARG A 168 -11.73 16.35 -15.28
CA ARG A 168 -12.35 16.84 -14.05
C ARG A 168 -13.62 16.06 -13.70
N ASN A 169 -14.46 15.77 -14.70
CA ASN A 169 -15.67 14.98 -14.49
C ASN A 169 -15.35 13.53 -14.07
N ALA A 170 -14.28 12.93 -14.61
CA ALA A 170 -13.83 11.60 -14.19
C ALA A 170 -13.36 11.61 -12.71
N VAL A 171 -12.55 12.59 -12.30
CA VAL A 171 -12.13 12.77 -10.91
C VAL A 171 -13.33 12.89 -9.97
N ARG A 172 -14.32 13.74 -10.31
CA ARG A 172 -15.55 13.91 -9.52
C ARG A 172 -16.31 12.59 -9.37
N ARG A 173 -16.40 11.79 -10.44
CA ARG A 173 -17.05 10.47 -10.37
C ARG A 173 -16.30 9.50 -9.47
N PHE A 174 -14.96 9.43 -9.54
CA PHE A 174 -14.18 8.59 -8.64
C PHE A 174 -14.33 9.03 -7.19
N ALA A 175 -14.23 10.32 -6.90
CA ALA A 175 -14.46 10.88 -5.56
C ALA A 175 -15.86 10.55 -5.03
N ALA A 176 -16.91 10.75 -5.83
CA ALA A 176 -18.30 10.44 -5.45
C ALA A 176 -18.55 8.97 -5.20
N ASN A 177 -17.78 8.08 -5.84
CA ASN A 177 -17.85 6.63 -5.63
C ASN A 177 -17.01 6.14 -4.45
N GLY A 178 -16.26 7.04 -3.79
CA GLY A 178 -15.46 6.73 -2.61
C GLY A 178 -14.06 6.21 -2.94
N ALA A 179 -13.43 6.74 -3.99
CA ALA A 179 -12.00 6.56 -4.23
C ALA A 179 -11.19 7.25 -3.13
N ASP A 180 -10.10 6.63 -2.71
CA ASP A 180 -9.16 7.14 -1.69
C ASP A 180 -7.99 7.91 -2.33
N VAL A 181 -7.77 7.70 -3.62
CA VAL A 181 -6.68 8.27 -4.43
C VAL A 181 -7.10 8.33 -5.89
N ILE A 182 -6.49 9.21 -6.68
CA ILE A 182 -6.69 9.26 -8.13
C ILE A 182 -5.46 8.69 -8.84
N LYS A 183 -5.62 7.58 -9.58
CA LYS A 183 -4.57 7.01 -10.45
C LYS A 183 -4.55 7.74 -11.79
N ILE A 184 -3.36 8.15 -12.24
CA ILE A 184 -3.14 8.87 -13.50
C ILE A 184 -2.04 8.17 -14.29
N PHE A 185 -2.26 7.93 -15.58
CA PHE A 185 -1.24 7.48 -16.54
C PHE A 185 -0.78 8.68 -17.37
N ALA A 186 0.30 9.33 -16.91
CA ALA A 186 0.88 10.50 -17.57
C ALA A 186 1.87 10.12 -18.69
N SER A 187 2.32 8.86 -18.71
CA SER A 187 3.16 8.30 -19.78
C SER A 187 2.62 6.95 -20.27
N ALA A 188 3.08 6.53 -21.41
CA ALA A 188 2.95 5.15 -21.87
C ALA A 188 3.77 4.21 -20.96
N SER A 189 3.50 2.89 -21.07
CA SER A 189 4.28 1.87 -20.38
C SER A 189 5.75 1.88 -20.81
N ILE A 190 6.64 1.44 -19.91
CA ILE A 190 8.06 1.22 -20.24
C ILE A 190 8.24 0.23 -21.39
N ARG A 191 7.31 -0.73 -21.55
CA ARG A 191 7.29 -1.72 -22.66
C ARG A 191 7.13 -1.10 -24.04
N VAL A 192 6.74 0.18 -24.11
CA VAL A 192 6.62 0.97 -25.35
C VAL A 192 7.34 2.31 -25.22
N GLY A 193 8.39 2.37 -24.39
CA GLY A 193 9.32 3.50 -24.30
C GLY A 193 8.93 4.63 -23.35
N GLY A 194 7.83 4.53 -22.59
CA GLY A 194 7.49 5.48 -21.53
C GLY A 194 7.23 6.93 -21.97
N THR A 195 6.81 7.16 -23.23
CA THR A 195 6.58 8.50 -23.77
C THR A 195 5.41 9.22 -23.09
N PRO A 196 5.43 10.57 -22.95
CA PRO A 196 4.34 11.33 -22.36
C PRO A 196 3.02 11.14 -23.13
N THR A 197 1.91 11.00 -22.40
CA THR A 197 0.56 10.78 -22.95
C THR A 197 -0.44 11.86 -22.58
N LEU A 198 -0.15 12.66 -21.54
CA LEU A 198 -0.99 13.77 -21.10
C LEU A 198 -0.30 15.11 -21.23
N SER A 199 -1.05 16.12 -21.63
CA SER A 199 -0.60 17.52 -21.67
C SER A 199 -0.54 18.11 -20.24
N GLN A 200 0.12 19.28 -20.13
CA GLN A 200 0.14 20.03 -18.85
C GLN A 200 -1.27 20.42 -18.40
N GLU A 201 -2.15 20.83 -19.33
CA GLU A 201 -3.53 21.24 -19.01
C GLU A 201 -4.37 20.06 -18.50
N GLN A 202 -4.14 18.85 -19.07
CA GLN A 202 -4.81 17.64 -18.63
C GLN A 202 -4.35 17.24 -17.22
N LEU A 203 -3.05 17.32 -16.93
CA LEU A 203 -2.50 17.06 -15.59
C LEU A 203 -2.95 18.12 -14.57
N ASN A 204 -2.95 19.40 -14.94
CA ASN A 204 -3.50 20.46 -14.10
C ASN A 204 -4.99 20.21 -13.76
N ALA A 205 -5.76 19.71 -14.72
CA ALA A 205 -7.16 19.37 -14.51
C ALA A 205 -7.31 18.16 -13.56
N ALA A 206 -6.49 17.12 -13.72
CA ALA A 206 -6.55 15.92 -12.89
C ALA A 206 -6.12 16.19 -11.44
N CYS A 207 -4.90 16.71 -11.26
CA CYS A 207 -4.31 16.92 -9.92
C CYS A 207 -4.98 18.11 -9.19
N GLY A 208 -5.38 19.17 -9.92
CA GLY A 208 -6.14 20.27 -9.35
C GLY A 208 -7.52 19.83 -8.84
N GLN A 209 -8.26 19.07 -9.64
CA GLN A 209 -9.57 18.57 -9.23
C GLN A 209 -9.48 17.53 -8.11
N ALA A 210 -8.46 16.67 -8.10
CA ALA A 210 -8.22 15.74 -6.99
C ALA A 210 -8.02 16.50 -5.67
N ARG A 211 -7.17 17.51 -5.68
CA ARG A 211 -6.92 18.38 -4.51
C ARG A 211 -8.17 19.11 -4.01
N GLU A 212 -9.05 19.58 -4.90
CA GLU A 212 -10.35 20.17 -4.52
C GLU A 212 -11.25 19.19 -3.76
N HIS A 213 -11.09 17.88 -3.98
CA HIS A 213 -11.81 16.83 -3.26
C HIS A 213 -11.01 16.26 -2.08
N GLY A 214 -9.87 16.83 -1.71
CA GLY A 214 -8.99 16.29 -0.66
C GLY A 214 -8.38 14.95 -1.00
N LEU A 215 -8.25 14.62 -2.31
CA LEU A 215 -7.68 13.35 -2.78
C LEU A 215 -6.24 13.54 -3.25
N ARG A 216 -5.41 12.57 -2.92
CA ARG A 216 -4.04 12.43 -3.43
C ARG A 216 -4.05 11.88 -4.86
N THR A 217 -2.90 11.97 -5.52
CA THR A 217 -2.72 11.46 -6.88
C THR A 217 -1.50 10.56 -6.95
N ALA A 218 -1.63 9.39 -7.57
CA ALA A 218 -0.56 8.46 -7.89
C ALA A 218 -0.37 8.44 -9.41
N VAL A 219 0.79 8.92 -9.88
CA VAL A 219 1.02 9.21 -11.29
C VAL A 219 2.07 8.29 -11.90
N HIS A 220 1.62 7.37 -12.76
CA HIS A 220 2.50 6.58 -13.61
C HIS A 220 3.23 7.51 -14.60
N ALA A 221 4.52 7.69 -14.43
CA ALA A 221 5.37 8.53 -15.27
C ALA A 221 6.81 7.99 -15.33
N HIS A 222 7.24 7.52 -16.49
CA HIS A 222 8.57 6.93 -16.64
C HIS A 222 9.66 7.95 -16.97
N GLY A 223 9.39 8.89 -17.87
CA GLY A 223 10.38 9.83 -18.36
C GLY A 223 10.27 11.23 -17.76
N PRO A 224 11.32 12.08 -17.93
CA PRO A 224 11.39 13.41 -17.33
C PRO A 224 10.19 14.30 -17.67
N GLU A 225 9.80 14.37 -18.93
CA GLU A 225 8.74 15.29 -19.38
C GLU A 225 7.38 15.00 -18.70
N SER A 226 6.99 13.72 -18.61
CA SER A 226 5.74 13.32 -17.94
C SER A 226 5.79 13.56 -16.43
N ALA A 227 6.93 13.31 -15.80
CA ALA A 227 7.14 13.54 -14.37
C ALA A 227 7.16 15.05 -14.04
N GLN A 228 7.91 15.86 -14.77
CA GLN A 228 7.99 17.31 -14.58
C GLN A 228 6.61 17.97 -14.72
N ARG A 229 5.85 17.62 -15.76
CA ARG A 229 4.47 18.11 -15.95
C ARG A 229 3.57 17.74 -14.75
N SER A 230 3.74 16.53 -14.22
CA SER A 230 2.97 16.06 -13.06
C SER A 230 3.34 16.80 -11.78
N VAL A 231 4.64 17.02 -11.53
CA VAL A 231 5.13 17.82 -10.40
C VAL A 231 4.59 19.25 -10.47
N LEU A 232 4.72 19.91 -11.63
CA LEU A 232 4.24 21.27 -11.84
C LEU A 232 2.70 21.40 -11.74
N ALA A 233 1.95 20.31 -11.99
CA ALA A 233 0.51 20.24 -11.76
C ALA A 233 0.15 20.07 -10.26
N GLY A 234 1.13 19.87 -9.38
CA GLY A 234 0.94 19.63 -7.95
C GLY A 234 0.41 18.24 -7.64
N CYS A 235 0.80 17.23 -8.41
CA CYS A 235 0.49 15.83 -8.14
C CYS A 235 1.31 15.32 -6.95
N THR A 236 0.80 14.30 -6.23
CA THR A 236 1.35 13.86 -4.94
C THR A 236 2.56 12.94 -5.08
N VAL A 237 2.45 11.89 -5.92
CA VAL A 237 3.45 10.83 -6.06
C VAL A 237 3.75 10.59 -7.54
N ILE A 238 5.03 10.41 -7.88
CA ILE A 238 5.50 9.88 -9.16
C ILE A 238 5.83 8.40 -8.96
N GLU A 239 5.12 7.57 -9.70
CA GLU A 239 5.27 6.11 -9.73
C GLU A 239 6.25 5.71 -10.82
N HIS A 240 7.07 4.69 -10.56
CA HIS A 240 8.12 4.14 -11.42
C HIS A 240 9.30 5.09 -11.65
N GLY A 241 9.12 6.13 -12.42
CA GLY A 241 10.20 7.08 -12.70
C GLY A 241 11.47 6.43 -13.25
N ALA A 242 11.35 5.36 -14.07
CA ALA A 242 12.47 4.50 -14.46
C ALA A 242 13.52 5.19 -15.33
N LEU A 243 13.17 6.33 -15.95
CA LEU A 243 14.00 7.06 -16.92
C LEU A 243 14.21 8.52 -16.52
N LEU A 244 14.05 8.87 -15.23
CA LEU A 244 14.19 10.25 -14.76
C LEU A 244 15.63 10.73 -14.86
N ASP A 245 15.78 12.02 -15.15
CA ASP A 245 17.06 12.72 -15.06
C ASP A 245 17.24 13.41 -13.69
N ASP A 246 18.44 13.90 -13.45
CA ASP A 246 18.82 14.57 -12.22
C ASP A 246 17.97 15.82 -11.93
N ALA A 247 17.69 16.63 -12.94
CA ALA A 247 16.89 17.83 -12.85
C ALA A 247 15.44 17.52 -12.43
N THR A 248 14.88 16.41 -12.88
CA THR A 248 13.53 15.98 -12.48
C THR A 248 13.50 15.52 -11.02
N LEU A 249 14.53 14.78 -10.58
CA LEU A 249 14.63 14.38 -9.15
C LEU A 249 14.77 15.61 -8.24
N ASP A 250 15.55 16.62 -8.63
CA ASP A 250 15.67 17.87 -7.91
C ASP A 250 14.34 18.64 -7.86
N LEU A 251 13.63 18.71 -8.99
CA LEU A 251 12.30 19.35 -9.05
C LEU A 251 11.28 18.63 -8.13
N MET A 252 11.30 17.29 -8.09
CA MET A 252 10.46 16.52 -7.17
C MET A 252 10.78 16.83 -5.70
N ALA A 253 12.08 16.90 -5.37
CA ALA A 253 12.55 17.24 -4.03
C ALA A 253 12.14 18.67 -3.62
N GLU A 254 12.27 19.66 -4.52
CA GLU A 254 11.87 21.04 -4.31
C GLU A 254 10.36 21.19 -4.05
N HIS A 255 9.53 20.46 -4.82
CA HIS A 255 8.08 20.51 -4.70
C HIS A 255 7.52 19.58 -3.62
N GLY A 256 8.35 18.75 -2.97
CA GLY A 256 7.93 17.76 -1.97
C GLY A 256 7.09 16.63 -2.55
N THR A 257 7.17 16.39 -3.87
CA THR A 257 6.53 15.26 -4.55
C THR A 257 7.25 13.97 -4.15
N PHE A 258 6.48 12.95 -3.77
CA PHE A 258 7.04 11.65 -3.41
C PHE A 258 7.52 10.89 -4.66
N TYR A 259 8.57 10.11 -4.48
CA TYR A 259 9.09 9.18 -5.49
C TYR A 259 8.85 7.74 -5.05
N ASP A 260 8.12 6.98 -5.85
CA ASP A 260 7.87 5.56 -5.64
C ASP A 260 8.53 4.72 -6.73
N PRO A 261 9.82 4.38 -6.58
CA PRO A 261 10.56 3.58 -7.54
C PRO A 261 10.17 2.09 -7.44
N HIS A 262 9.86 1.48 -8.56
CA HIS A 262 9.63 0.04 -8.68
C HIS A 262 10.77 -0.56 -9.50
N ILE A 263 11.87 -0.91 -8.82
CA ILE A 263 13.14 -1.27 -9.50
C ILE A 263 13.47 -2.77 -9.41
N GLY A 264 12.80 -3.52 -8.53
CA GLY A 264 13.14 -4.91 -8.25
C GLY A 264 11.98 -5.86 -8.52
N LEU A 265 11.01 -5.92 -7.59
CA LEU A 265 9.97 -6.95 -7.59
C LEU A 265 9.22 -7.05 -8.91
N ILE A 266 8.77 -5.93 -9.46
CA ILE A 266 7.92 -5.95 -10.65
C ILE A 266 8.65 -6.49 -11.89
N PHE A 267 9.89 -6.05 -12.13
CA PHE A 267 10.69 -6.54 -13.24
C PHE A 267 11.01 -8.03 -13.08
N ASN A 268 11.48 -8.45 -11.90
CA ASN A 268 11.76 -9.85 -11.60
C ASN A 268 10.52 -10.71 -11.77
N ASN A 269 9.36 -10.25 -11.28
CA ASN A 269 8.10 -10.97 -11.44
C ASN A 269 7.70 -11.17 -12.91
N TYR A 270 7.87 -10.16 -13.76
CA TYR A 270 7.59 -10.29 -15.18
C TYR A 270 8.56 -11.28 -15.87
N PHE A 271 9.84 -11.23 -15.53
CA PHE A 271 10.83 -12.14 -16.12
C PHE A 271 10.64 -13.58 -15.64
N ASP A 272 10.41 -13.80 -14.35
CA ASP A 272 10.14 -15.10 -13.75
C ASP A 272 8.87 -15.76 -14.30
N ASN A 273 7.87 -14.96 -14.67
CA ASN A 273 6.57 -15.40 -15.16
C ASN A 273 6.34 -15.05 -16.64
N ARG A 274 7.39 -14.83 -17.44
CA ARG A 274 7.31 -14.37 -18.82
C ARG A 274 6.27 -15.15 -19.64
N ASP A 275 6.28 -16.48 -19.56
CA ASP A 275 5.39 -17.36 -20.31
C ASP A 275 3.91 -17.18 -19.93
N ARG A 276 3.63 -16.62 -18.77
CA ARG A 276 2.28 -16.34 -18.26
C ARG A 276 1.76 -14.98 -18.73
N TYR A 277 2.62 -14.10 -19.18
CA TYR A 277 2.29 -12.74 -19.64
C TYR A 277 2.36 -12.60 -21.16
N ILE A 278 3.34 -13.25 -21.80
CA ILE A 278 3.64 -13.06 -23.22
C ILE A 278 2.44 -13.25 -24.13
N GLY A 279 2.24 -12.34 -25.08
CA GLY A 279 1.13 -12.33 -26.03
C GLY A 279 -0.15 -11.66 -25.53
N ILE A 280 -0.16 -11.12 -24.28
CA ILE A 280 -1.32 -10.45 -23.70
C ILE A 280 -1.06 -8.93 -23.64
N GLY A 281 -1.95 -8.12 -24.21
CA GLY A 281 -1.79 -6.67 -24.27
C GLY A 281 -0.47 -6.26 -24.90
N ASN A 282 0.31 -5.42 -24.21
CA ASN A 282 1.64 -4.99 -24.65
C ASN A 282 2.81 -5.84 -24.07
N TYR A 283 2.53 -7.02 -23.53
CA TYR A 283 3.55 -8.00 -23.14
C TYR A 283 3.99 -8.79 -24.38
N THR A 284 4.69 -8.14 -25.27
CA THR A 284 5.27 -8.69 -26.49
C THR A 284 6.76 -9.01 -26.31
N GLU A 285 7.39 -9.71 -27.26
CA GLU A 285 8.84 -9.94 -27.27
C GLU A 285 9.60 -8.60 -27.18
N ASP A 286 9.20 -7.61 -27.99
CA ASP A 286 9.79 -6.27 -27.98
C ASP A 286 9.54 -5.55 -26.64
N GLY A 287 8.35 -5.73 -26.05
CA GLY A 287 8.01 -5.16 -24.74
C GLY A 287 8.88 -5.73 -23.62
N PHE A 288 9.16 -7.03 -23.64
CA PHE A 288 10.12 -7.65 -22.70
C PHE A 288 11.53 -7.16 -22.91
N ALA A 289 11.99 -7.05 -24.16
CA ALA A 289 13.31 -6.49 -24.47
C ALA A 289 13.47 -5.03 -24.00
N GLN A 290 12.41 -4.21 -24.14
CA GLN A 290 12.38 -2.84 -23.61
C GLN A 290 12.47 -2.82 -22.05
N MET A 291 11.76 -3.71 -21.37
CA MET A 291 11.87 -3.83 -19.90
C MET A 291 13.28 -4.23 -19.47
N GLU A 292 13.86 -5.24 -20.10
CA GLU A 292 15.25 -5.67 -19.83
C GLU A 292 16.25 -4.53 -20.01
N ALA A 293 16.12 -3.75 -21.10
CA ALA A 293 16.97 -2.60 -21.37
C ALA A 293 16.77 -1.46 -20.34
N ALA A 294 15.59 -1.34 -19.76
CA ALA A 294 15.27 -0.28 -18.79
C ALA A 294 15.81 -0.56 -17.39
N VAL A 295 16.00 -1.84 -16.98
CA VAL A 295 16.41 -2.21 -15.61
C VAL A 295 17.69 -1.50 -15.15
N PRO A 296 18.81 -1.50 -15.90
CA PRO A 296 20.02 -0.82 -15.45
C PRO A 296 19.84 0.70 -15.33
N THR A 297 19.02 1.32 -16.20
CA THR A 297 18.69 2.75 -16.12
C THR A 297 17.86 3.05 -14.87
N ALA A 298 16.81 2.29 -14.62
CA ALA A 298 15.97 2.45 -13.42
C ALA A 298 16.79 2.31 -12.12
N LEU A 299 17.73 1.35 -12.09
CA LEU A 299 18.65 1.18 -10.97
C LEU A 299 19.59 2.39 -10.82
N ALA A 300 20.09 2.94 -11.90
CA ALA A 300 20.94 4.14 -11.87
C ALA A 300 20.17 5.37 -11.40
N VAL A 301 18.93 5.57 -11.86
CA VAL A 301 18.03 6.63 -11.40
C VAL A 301 17.78 6.50 -9.89
N PHE A 302 17.49 5.30 -9.41
CA PHE A 302 17.28 5.06 -7.98
C PHE A 302 18.53 5.39 -7.14
N LYS A 303 19.72 4.93 -7.58
CA LYS A 303 20.99 5.28 -6.91
C LYS A 303 21.23 6.79 -6.86
N ASN A 304 20.89 7.50 -7.92
CA ASN A 304 20.95 8.96 -7.95
C ASN A 304 19.93 9.60 -6.99
N ALA A 305 18.69 9.07 -6.96
CA ALA A 305 17.65 9.53 -6.04
C ALA A 305 18.07 9.43 -4.57
N LEU A 306 18.83 8.38 -4.20
CA LEU A 306 19.37 8.22 -2.83
C LEU A 306 20.38 9.33 -2.45
N THR A 307 20.96 10.04 -3.41
CA THR A 307 21.87 11.18 -3.12
C THR A 307 21.14 12.49 -2.85
N LYS A 308 19.80 12.52 -2.99
CA LYS A 308 18.97 13.72 -2.82
C LYS A 308 18.34 13.72 -1.41
N PRO A 309 18.89 14.43 -0.42
CA PRO A 309 18.49 14.28 0.99
C PRO A 309 17.07 14.76 1.31
N THR A 310 16.49 15.61 0.46
CA THR A 310 15.12 16.12 0.63
C THR A 310 14.08 15.40 -0.22
N LEU A 311 14.50 14.51 -1.11
CA LEU A 311 13.60 13.69 -1.91
C LEU A 311 12.98 12.59 -1.04
N ARG A 312 11.66 12.55 -0.97
CA ARG A 312 10.92 11.57 -0.20
C ARG A 312 10.69 10.31 -1.02
N ILE A 313 11.48 9.27 -0.75
CA ILE A 313 11.33 7.97 -1.41
C ILE A 313 10.36 7.13 -0.58
N VAL A 314 9.32 6.59 -1.21
CA VAL A 314 8.33 5.71 -0.60
C VAL A 314 8.44 4.28 -1.12
N PHE A 315 7.68 3.38 -0.52
CA PHE A 315 7.65 1.98 -0.87
C PHE A 315 6.32 1.60 -1.50
N GLY A 316 6.36 1.35 -2.78
CA GLY A 316 5.35 0.62 -3.55
C GLY A 316 6.00 -0.50 -4.32
N THR A 317 5.22 -1.43 -4.81
CA THR A 317 5.72 -2.63 -5.47
C THR A 317 5.24 -2.81 -6.89
N ASP A 318 4.14 -2.16 -7.25
CA ASP A 318 3.36 -2.44 -8.48
C ASP A 318 2.97 -3.94 -8.55
N ALA A 319 2.66 -4.53 -7.37
CA ALA A 319 2.36 -5.96 -7.29
C ALA A 319 1.16 -6.33 -8.16
N VAL A 320 1.42 -7.24 -9.09
CA VAL A 320 0.47 -7.83 -10.05
C VAL A 320 0.43 -9.34 -9.89
N ALA A 321 -0.21 -10.07 -10.80
CA ALA A 321 -0.25 -11.54 -10.79
C ALA A 321 1.16 -12.15 -10.56
N GLY A 322 1.28 -13.02 -9.54
CA GLY A 322 2.54 -13.66 -9.13
C GLY A 322 3.43 -12.86 -8.18
N ALA A 323 3.12 -11.58 -7.91
CA ALA A 323 3.91 -10.74 -7.01
C ALA A 323 3.31 -10.60 -5.60
N HIS A 324 2.00 -10.82 -5.43
CA HIS A 324 1.32 -10.71 -4.14
C HIS A 324 1.91 -11.65 -3.09
N GLY A 325 2.12 -11.13 -1.87
CA GLY A 325 2.82 -11.85 -0.80
C GLY A 325 4.36 -11.83 -0.91
N ARG A 326 4.91 -11.21 -1.95
CA ARG A 326 6.35 -11.02 -2.15
C ARG A 326 6.78 -9.55 -2.02
N ASN A 327 5.92 -8.69 -1.51
CA ASN A 327 6.07 -7.23 -1.53
C ASN A 327 7.43 -6.76 -0.99
N PHE A 328 7.94 -7.34 0.11
CA PHE A 328 9.23 -6.96 0.67
C PHE A 328 10.45 -7.30 -0.20
N GLU A 329 10.29 -8.10 -1.28
CA GLU A 329 11.38 -8.33 -2.25
C GLU A 329 11.82 -7.02 -2.92
N GLU A 330 10.93 -6.03 -3.05
CA GLU A 330 11.30 -4.70 -3.53
C GLU A 330 12.30 -4.01 -2.59
N LEU A 331 12.06 -4.02 -1.26
CA LEU A 331 13.00 -3.46 -0.29
C LEU A 331 14.34 -4.21 -0.27
N ILE A 332 14.28 -5.54 -0.35
CA ILE A 332 15.48 -6.38 -0.41
C ILE A 332 16.32 -6.02 -1.63
N TYR A 333 15.67 -5.85 -2.78
CA TYR A 333 16.35 -5.44 -4.01
C TYR A 333 16.94 -4.03 -3.91
N ARG A 334 16.17 -3.06 -3.37
CA ARG A 334 16.63 -1.68 -3.16
C ARG A 334 17.89 -1.61 -2.28
N VAL A 335 17.96 -2.42 -1.23
CA VAL A 335 19.14 -2.50 -0.35
C VAL A 335 20.29 -3.21 -1.05
N GLN A 336 20.06 -4.42 -1.56
CA GLN A 336 21.14 -5.28 -2.08
C GLN A 336 21.70 -4.80 -3.42
N GLN A 337 20.88 -4.28 -4.32
CA GLN A 337 21.28 -3.83 -5.64
C GLN A 337 21.32 -2.30 -5.76
N GLY A 338 20.39 -1.64 -5.07
CA GLY A 338 20.26 -0.17 -5.08
C GLY A 338 21.21 0.53 -4.13
N GLY A 339 21.69 -0.15 -3.09
CA GLY A 339 22.57 0.45 -2.06
C GLY A 339 21.83 1.36 -1.07
N GLN A 340 20.51 1.22 -0.96
CA GLN A 340 19.75 1.92 0.07
C GLN A 340 20.13 1.41 1.46
N ASP A 341 20.26 2.33 2.43
CA ASP A 341 20.44 1.97 3.84
C ASP A 341 19.23 1.12 4.31
N PRO A 342 19.46 -0.03 5.00
CA PRO A 342 18.37 -0.90 5.42
C PRO A 342 17.33 -0.23 6.31
N MET A 343 17.74 0.64 7.26
CA MET A 343 16.80 1.38 8.10
C MET A 343 16.01 2.39 7.28
N ALA A 344 16.65 3.10 6.35
CA ALA A 344 15.94 4.02 5.46
C ALA A 344 14.95 3.28 4.53
N ALA A 345 15.27 2.06 4.10
CA ALA A 345 14.34 1.20 3.35
C ALA A 345 13.11 0.84 4.20
N ILE A 346 13.29 0.44 5.47
CA ILE A 346 12.19 0.16 6.40
C ILE A 346 11.34 1.41 6.64
N VAL A 347 11.95 2.55 6.87
CA VAL A 347 11.26 3.84 7.04
C VAL A 347 10.43 4.20 5.80
N SER A 348 10.94 3.91 4.59
CA SER A 348 10.21 4.15 3.34
C SER A 348 8.92 3.32 3.23
N ALA A 349 8.88 2.13 3.85
CA ALA A 349 7.73 1.21 3.87
C ALA A 349 6.83 1.37 5.11
N THR A 350 7.14 2.31 5.99
CA THR A 350 6.42 2.52 7.25
C THR A 350 6.00 3.99 7.39
N SER A 351 6.74 4.81 8.12
CA SER A 351 6.32 6.20 8.38
C SER A 351 6.28 7.09 7.13
N THR A 352 7.23 6.93 6.19
CA THR A 352 7.22 7.72 4.95
C THR A 352 6.06 7.29 4.03
N ALA A 353 5.80 5.98 3.92
CA ALA A 353 4.63 5.49 3.19
C ALA A 353 3.32 5.98 3.83
N ALA A 354 3.20 5.90 5.17
CA ALA A 354 2.04 6.44 5.89
C ALA A 354 1.82 7.94 5.62
N LEU A 355 2.91 8.73 5.55
CA LEU A 355 2.85 10.15 5.21
C LEU A 355 2.35 10.37 3.77
N SER A 356 2.82 9.56 2.81
CA SER A 356 2.43 9.70 1.40
C SER A 356 0.96 9.38 1.14
N ILE A 357 0.34 8.59 2.04
CA ILE A 357 -1.08 8.22 1.96
C ILE A 357 -1.97 8.94 2.98
N ASP A 358 -1.47 9.99 3.65
CA ASP A 358 -2.16 10.82 4.66
C ASP A 358 -2.68 10.04 5.88
N LEU A 359 -2.02 8.94 6.26
CA LEU A 359 -2.37 8.11 7.43
C LEU A 359 -1.30 8.12 8.53
N HIS A 360 -0.30 9.00 8.45
CA HIS A 360 0.85 9.04 9.35
C HIS A 360 0.54 9.35 10.82
N GLU A 361 -0.64 9.89 11.13
CA GLU A 361 -1.13 10.07 12.50
C GLU A 361 -1.73 8.79 13.09
N SER A 362 -1.95 7.77 12.27
CA SER A 362 -2.65 6.56 12.68
C SER A 362 -1.84 5.28 12.54
N ILE A 363 -1.01 5.17 11.50
CA ILE A 363 -0.23 3.95 11.16
C ILE A 363 1.22 4.29 10.79
N GLY A 364 2.04 3.26 10.59
CA GLY A 364 3.42 3.39 10.12
C GLY A 364 4.45 3.62 11.22
N ALA A 365 4.07 3.55 12.49
CA ALA A 365 5.01 3.64 13.60
C ALA A 365 4.58 2.79 14.80
N VAL A 366 5.57 2.32 15.58
CA VAL A 366 5.34 1.73 16.90
C VAL A 366 5.45 2.85 17.92
N ALA A 367 4.31 3.47 18.23
CA ALA A 367 4.22 4.59 19.19
C ALA A 367 2.85 4.59 19.89
N GLU A 368 2.78 5.20 21.05
CA GLU A 368 1.52 5.38 21.78
C GLU A 368 0.50 6.18 20.97
N GLY A 369 -0.74 5.73 20.95
CA GLY A 369 -1.83 6.30 20.17
C GLY A 369 -1.94 5.75 18.75
N MET A 370 -0.90 5.11 18.22
CA MET A 370 -0.91 4.51 16.87
C MET A 370 -1.77 3.23 16.86
N GLN A 371 -2.28 2.90 15.68
CA GLN A 371 -2.95 1.63 15.43
C GLN A 371 -1.97 0.47 15.60
N ALA A 372 -2.40 -0.60 16.22
CA ALA A 372 -1.59 -1.80 16.42
C ALA A 372 -1.53 -2.63 15.12
N ASP A 373 -0.82 -2.10 14.13
CA ASP A 373 -0.41 -2.74 12.89
C ASP A 373 1.05 -3.10 13.03
N LEU A 374 1.32 -4.34 13.44
CA LEU A 374 2.64 -4.79 13.86
C LEU A 374 3.00 -6.11 13.19
N ILE A 375 4.28 -6.26 12.86
CA ILE A 375 4.84 -7.55 12.43
C ILE A 375 6.06 -7.89 13.28
N ALA A 376 6.41 -9.16 13.35
CA ALA A 376 7.71 -9.60 13.83
C ALA A 376 8.39 -10.46 12.76
N VAL A 377 9.69 -10.27 12.62
CA VAL A 377 10.55 -11.03 11.69
C VAL A 377 11.61 -11.80 12.46
N ASP A 378 11.99 -12.97 11.94
CA ASP A 378 13.11 -13.74 12.45
C ASP A 378 14.42 -13.17 11.91
N GLY A 379 15.19 -12.54 12.82
CA GLY A 379 16.43 -11.81 12.54
C GLY A 379 16.29 -10.29 12.64
N ASP A 380 17.35 -9.59 12.32
CA ASP A 380 17.45 -8.12 12.35
C ASP A 380 17.51 -7.57 10.91
N PRO A 381 16.43 -6.98 10.39
CA PRO A 381 16.39 -6.48 9.02
C PRO A 381 17.30 -5.26 8.77
N THR A 382 17.86 -4.64 9.82
CA THR A 382 18.84 -3.55 9.67
C THR A 382 20.25 -4.07 9.37
N THR A 383 20.53 -5.33 9.67
CA THR A 383 21.82 -5.99 9.39
C THR A 383 21.70 -7.03 8.27
N ASP A 384 20.56 -7.70 8.18
CA ASP A 384 20.17 -8.63 7.11
C ASP A 384 18.76 -8.31 6.63
N ILE A 385 18.66 -7.49 5.60
CA ILE A 385 17.36 -7.08 5.04
C ILE A 385 16.50 -8.27 4.61
N THR A 386 17.10 -9.44 4.31
CA THR A 386 16.36 -10.65 3.95
C THR A 386 15.55 -11.24 5.12
N ALA A 387 15.75 -10.76 6.36
CA ALA A 387 14.89 -11.10 7.49
C ALA A 387 13.41 -10.75 7.21
N LEU A 388 13.14 -9.77 6.35
CA LEU A 388 11.78 -9.42 5.92
C LEU A 388 11.05 -10.57 5.19
N ARG A 389 11.74 -11.58 4.69
CA ARG A 389 11.13 -12.81 4.16
C ARG A 389 10.62 -13.75 5.26
N ARG A 390 11.09 -13.58 6.49
CA ARG A 390 10.81 -14.45 7.62
C ARG A 390 9.86 -13.81 8.63
N VAL A 391 8.72 -13.32 8.12
CA VAL A 391 7.65 -12.78 8.97
C VAL A 391 7.03 -13.92 9.78
N VAL A 392 7.11 -13.86 11.10
CA VAL A 392 6.61 -14.88 12.04
C VAL A 392 5.35 -14.44 12.79
N PHE A 393 5.11 -13.14 12.86
CA PHE A 393 3.95 -12.55 13.52
C PHE A 393 3.34 -11.44 12.66
N VAL A 394 2.00 -11.39 12.61
CA VAL A 394 1.24 -10.33 11.92
C VAL A 394 0.05 -9.95 12.77
N MET A 395 -0.03 -8.69 13.14
CA MET A 395 -1.16 -8.05 13.79
C MET A 395 -1.63 -6.86 12.96
N LYS A 396 -2.94 -6.75 12.75
CA LYS A 396 -3.56 -5.58 12.10
C LYS A 396 -4.74 -5.10 12.93
N ALA A 397 -4.75 -3.81 13.25
CA ALA A 397 -5.77 -3.20 14.12
C ALA A 397 -5.98 -3.98 15.43
N GLY A 398 -4.89 -4.49 16.04
CA GLY A 398 -4.91 -5.27 17.26
C GLY A 398 -5.36 -6.73 17.11
N VAL A 399 -5.76 -7.16 15.92
CA VAL A 399 -6.13 -8.55 15.60
C VAL A 399 -4.92 -9.31 15.10
N ILE A 400 -4.62 -10.47 15.71
CA ILE A 400 -3.52 -11.34 15.32
C ILE A 400 -3.97 -12.26 14.19
N TYR A 401 -3.26 -12.23 13.07
CA TYR A 401 -3.48 -13.08 11.89
C TYR A 401 -2.44 -14.19 11.76
N LYS A 402 -1.24 -13.96 12.29
CA LYS A 402 -0.14 -14.92 12.30
C LYS A 402 0.61 -14.81 13.64
N SER A 403 0.96 -15.94 14.24
CA SER A 403 1.82 -15.98 15.42
C SER A 403 2.83 -17.12 15.30
N PRO A 404 4.04 -17.00 15.87
CA PRO A 404 4.98 -18.09 15.91
C PRO A 404 4.36 -19.32 16.62
N PRO A 405 4.76 -20.55 16.29
CA PRO A 405 4.32 -21.73 17.04
C PRO A 405 4.71 -21.58 18.52
N ARG A 406 3.81 -21.95 19.39
CA ARG A 406 4.03 -21.95 20.86
C ARG A 406 4.97 -23.04 21.27
#